data_a47aa2b45b185e4d0b5be34728abd9f9
#
_entry.id   a47aa2b45b185e4d0b5be34728abd9f9
#
_cell.length_a   1.000
_cell.length_b   1.000
_cell.length_c   1.000
_cell.angle_alpha   90.00
_cell.angle_beta   90.00
_cell.angle_gamma   90.00
#
_symmetry.space_group_name_H-M   'P 1'
#
loop_
_entity.id
_entity.type
_entity.pdbx_description
1 polymer ?
#
loop_
_entity_poly.entity_id
_entity_poly.type
_entity_poly.pdbx_seq_one_letter_code
_entity_poly.pdbx_strand_id
1 'polypeptide(L)' 'MMLYFVIFKNKKDKEYKMFTNIIFNNEKEAEDFGRKSMKRGFEHKIVEYDSENYERYWK' A
#
# COMPACT_ATOMS: atom_id res chain seq x y z
N MET A 1 -1.90 -16.34 9.90
CA MET A 1 -2.62 -15.06 9.74
C MET A 1 -1.88 -14.18 8.75
N MET A 2 -2.58 -13.67 7.76
CA MET A 2 -1.96 -12.84 6.74
C MET A 2 -2.11 -11.36 7.07
N LEU A 3 -1.07 -10.60 6.83
CA LEU A 3 -1.08 -9.16 7.03
C LEU A 3 -0.90 -8.46 5.68
N TYR A 4 -1.36 -7.24 5.61
CA TYR A 4 -1.36 -6.48 4.37
C TYR A 4 -0.93 -5.04 4.60
N PHE A 5 -0.37 -4.44 3.57
CA PHE A 5 -0.12 -3.00 3.59
C PHE A 5 -0.47 -2.41 2.23
N VAL A 6 -0.56 -1.10 2.18
CA VAL A 6 -1.00 -0.39 0.98
C VAL A 6 0.15 0.43 0.43
N ILE A 7 0.33 0.34 -0.86
CA ILE A 7 1.33 1.13 -1.57
C ILE A 7 0.63 2.02 -2.58
N PHE A 8 1.22 3.15 -2.87
CA PHE A 8 0.65 4.15 -3.77
C PHE A 8 1.66 4.57 -4.81
N LYS A 9 1.19 5.00 -5.95
CA LYS A 9 2.05 5.71 -6.90
C LYS A 9 1.23 6.75 -7.63
N ASN A 10 1.89 7.82 -8.03
CA ASN A 10 1.32 8.77 -8.97
C ASN A 10 1.24 8.07 -10.32
N LYS A 11 0.18 8.29 -11.07
CA LYS A 11 0.00 7.65 -12.38
C LYS A 11 1.13 7.93 -13.34
N LYS A 12 1.87 9.02 -13.11
CA LYS A 12 3.03 9.38 -13.92
C LYS A 12 4.31 8.69 -13.49
N ASP A 13 4.33 8.13 -12.29
CA ASP A 13 5.49 7.43 -11.75
C ASP A 13 5.48 5.96 -12.19
N LYS A 14 6.65 5.36 -12.16
CA LYS A 14 6.80 3.96 -12.53
C LYS A 14 6.78 3.02 -11.35
N GLU A 15 7.00 3.54 -10.15
CA GLU A 15 7.14 2.70 -8.96
C GLU A 15 6.16 3.07 -7.86
N TYR A 16 5.66 2.03 -7.20
CA TYR A 16 4.85 2.18 -6.00
C TYR A 16 5.73 2.44 -4.79
N LYS A 17 5.22 3.18 -3.84
CA LYS A 17 5.91 3.46 -2.57
C LYS A 17 4.94 3.38 -1.42
N MET A 18 5.45 3.09 -0.24
CA MET A 18 4.67 3.19 0.99
C MET A 18 4.72 4.62 1.50
N PHE A 19 3.55 5.16 1.78
CA PHE A 19 3.47 6.49 2.40
C PHE A 19 3.09 6.40 3.88
N THR A 20 2.66 5.23 4.33
CA THR A 20 2.35 4.98 5.74
C THR A 20 2.92 3.64 6.14
N ASN A 21 3.15 3.45 7.43
CA ASN A 21 3.63 2.18 7.95
C ASN A 21 2.53 1.36 8.61
N ILE A 22 1.30 1.59 8.21
CA ILE A 22 0.16 0.87 8.77
C ILE A 22 0.08 -0.54 8.19
N ILE A 23 -0.03 -1.52 9.06
CA ILE A 23 -0.19 -2.92 8.69
C ILE A 23 -1.61 -3.33 9.05
N PHE A 24 -2.31 -3.92 8.08
CA PHE A 24 -3.69 -4.37 8.28
C PHE A 24 -3.71 -5.90 8.38
N ASN A 25 -4.61 -6.42 9.17
CA ASN A 25 -4.81 -7.86 9.29
C ASN A 25 -5.98 -8.36 8.44
N ASN A 26 -6.51 -7.51 7.59
CA ASN A 26 -7.68 -7.78 6.76
C ASN A 26 -7.52 -7.06 5.43
N GLU A 27 -7.62 -7.80 4.35
CA GLU A 27 -7.45 -7.22 3.01
C GLU A 27 -8.49 -6.15 2.71
N LYS A 28 -9.72 -6.35 3.16
CA LYS A 28 -10.78 -5.39 2.93
C LYS A 28 -10.52 -4.07 3.62
N GLU A 29 -9.99 -4.13 4.85
CA GLU A 29 -9.62 -2.90 5.57
C GLU A 29 -8.50 -2.15 4.86
N ALA A 30 -7.52 -2.89 4.35
CA ALA A 30 -6.43 -2.30 3.59
C ALA A 30 -6.96 -1.62 2.33
N GLU A 31 -7.87 -2.27 1.63
CA GLU A 31 -8.49 -1.72 0.41
C GLU A 31 -9.28 -0.45 0.72
N ASP A 32 -10.07 -0.47 1.78
CA ASP A 32 -10.83 0.71 2.20
C ASP A 32 -9.90 1.88 2.52
N PHE A 33 -8.82 1.59 3.24
CA PHE A 33 -7.83 2.61 3.55
C PHE A 33 -7.21 3.19 2.28
N GLY A 34 -6.85 2.32 1.35
CA GLY A 34 -6.25 2.73 0.09
C GLY A 34 -7.16 3.67 -0.70
N ARG A 35 -8.44 3.32 -0.77
CA ARG A 35 -9.41 4.15 -1.46
C ARG A 35 -9.60 5.51 -0.81
N LYS A 36 -9.70 5.54 0.51
CA LYS A 36 -9.96 6.76 1.25
C LYS A 36 -8.75 7.69 1.27
N SER A 37 -7.56 7.10 1.25
CA SER A 37 -6.32 7.87 1.36
C SER A 37 -5.77 8.30 0.02
N MET A 38 -6.30 7.73 -1.05
CA MET A 38 -5.78 7.97 -2.39
C MET A 38 -6.10 9.39 -2.85
N LYS A 39 -5.08 10.10 -3.29
CA LYS A 39 -5.23 11.44 -3.83
C LYS A 39 -5.50 11.36 -5.33
N ARG A 40 -6.06 12.44 -5.87
CA ARG A 40 -6.31 12.55 -7.30
C ARG A 40 -5.01 12.35 -8.09
N GLY A 41 -5.07 11.50 -9.09
CA GLY A 41 -3.91 11.20 -9.91
C GLY A 41 -3.03 10.11 -9.37
N PHE A 42 -3.45 9.46 -8.27
CA PHE A 42 -2.71 8.33 -7.69
C PHE A 42 -3.45 7.03 -7.90
N GLU A 43 -2.69 5.95 -7.82
CA GLU A 43 -3.22 4.59 -7.81
C GLU A 43 -2.75 3.91 -6.54
N HIS A 44 -3.49 2.94 -6.07
CA HIS A 44 -3.09 2.16 -4.90
C HIS A 44 -3.10 0.68 -5.19
N LYS A 45 -2.37 -0.07 -4.39
CA LYS A 45 -2.29 -1.52 -4.52
C LYS A 45 -2.14 -2.12 -3.13
N ILE A 46 -2.78 -3.26 -2.91
CA ILE A 46 -2.67 -4.00 -1.65
C ILE A 46 -1.59 -5.05 -1.83
N VAL A 47 -0.68 -5.11 -0.87
CA VAL A 47 0.42 -6.07 -0.90
C VAL A 47 0.39 -6.89 0.39
N GLU A 48 0.56 -8.20 0.25
CA GLU A 48 0.68 -9.07 1.39
C GLU A 48 2.00 -8.79 2.10
N TYR A 49 1.94 -8.68 3.43
CA TYR A 49 3.11 -8.34 4.21
C TYR A 49 4.08 -9.51 4.33
N ASP A 50 5.31 -9.28 3.95
CA ASP A 50 6.46 -10.05 4.41
C ASP A 50 7.62 -9.06 4.48
N SER A 51 8.68 -9.43 5.20
CA SER A 51 9.77 -8.49 5.47
C SER A 51 10.44 -7.99 4.19
N GLU A 52 10.54 -8.84 3.19
CA GLU A 52 11.15 -8.48 1.92
C GLU A 52 10.35 -7.44 1.15
N ASN A 53 9.04 -7.66 1.04
CA ASN A 53 8.15 -6.72 0.39
C ASN A 53 8.09 -5.41 1.14
N TYR A 54 8.03 -5.48 2.46
CA TYR A 54 7.95 -4.30 3.28
C TYR A 54 9.18 -3.39 3.08
N GLU A 55 10.37 -3.99 3.09
CA GLU A 55 11.60 -3.23 2.88
C GLU A 55 11.70 -2.66 1.47
N ARG A 56 11.17 -3.38 0.49
CA ARG A 56 11.22 -2.95 -0.90
C ARG A 56 10.47 -1.64 -1.12
N TYR A 57 9.33 -1.49 -0.50
CA TYR A 57 8.47 -0.32 -0.72
C TYR A 57 8.65 0.77 0.32
N TRP A 58 9.27 0.43 1.44
CA TRP A 58 9.49 1.38 2.52
C TRP A 58 10.76 2.17 2.28
N LYS A 59 10.62 3.37 1.76
CA LYS A 59 11.79 4.24 1.55
C LYS A 59 11.41 5.70 1.74
#